data_fde01cb794736b05422e5a0a4bf34ca8
#
_entry.id   fde01cb794736b05422e5a0a4bf34ca8
#
_cell.length_a   1.000
_cell.length_b   1.000
_cell.length_c   1.000
_cell.angle_alpha   90.00
_cell.angle_beta   90.00
_cell.angle_gamma   90.00
#
_symmetry.space_group_name_H-M   'P 1'
#
loop_
_entity.id
_entity.type
_entity.pdbx_description
1 polymer ?
#
loop_
_entity_poly.entity_id
_entity_poly.type
_entity_poly.pdbx_seq_one_letter_code
_entity_poly.pdbx_strand_id
1 'polypeptide(L)'
;MKFFFLISISLLISINLSAQVPQKMSYQAVIRNFNNVLVPSAPIGIKISILKETSPSVYLISYVETQTATTNAHGLVSLQIGTGSVVTGTFTNINWATGPYLIKTETDLTGGNSYSVVGITELTSVPYSLYSANGPIGPTGLTGPAGATGPAGPVGPTGLTGAAGPTGLTGPIGLTGPAGSTGLAGPTGLTGSSGSAGPMGPQGIQGTSGSVNAWSLLGSTGTIDGTNFIGSTDNVPFSIRVNNQKAGRIDPSLFNNFFGYQSGNSNSTGSRNSASGYRALYSNTSGSVNTANGNSSLYLNTTGSENTANGNAALYFNTSGNYNSAFGDYALYSNNTGILNTASGTSALRLNTTGSNNTANGYNSGSALTTGNNNTMIGNNSGSGVFNGSNNTMIGNNAQPTSGGVSNQIRIGNANITSAHIQVAWTISSDLRWKSDIKNTNLGLDFINKLRPVSYYRDKDESKKTEYGFIAQEIEEALNNSGAFNNGIITKNDKGMYGVRYNDFISIMVKAIQEQHQQIENLKNEIETLKKK
;
A
#
# COMPACT_ATOMS: atom_id res chain seq x y z
N MET A 1 76.32 -26.21 6.72
CA MET A 1 75.16 -25.59 6.08
C MET A 1 74.07 -25.63 7.13
N LYS A 2 73.84 -24.48 7.86
CA LYS A 2 72.88 -24.37 8.95
C LYS A 2 71.66 -23.65 8.37
N PHE A 3 70.48 -24.34 8.39
CA PHE A 3 69.20 -23.72 8.06
C PHE A 3 68.61 -23.04 9.31
N PHE A 4 68.44 -21.73 9.24
CA PHE A 4 67.67 -20.94 10.22
C PHE A 4 66.17 -21.03 9.90
N PHE A 5 65.35 -21.55 10.81
CA PHE A 5 63.89 -21.48 10.77
C PHE A 5 63.46 -20.20 11.47
N LEU A 6 62.96 -19.22 10.75
CA LEU A 6 62.27 -18.04 11.32
C LEU A 6 60.82 -18.42 11.57
N ILE A 7 60.40 -18.51 12.81
CA ILE A 7 59.03 -18.60 13.21
C ILE A 7 58.50 -17.18 13.34
N SER A 8 57.65 -16.75 12.37
CA SER A 8 56.89 -15.49 12.42
C SER A 8 55.65 -15.71 13.29
N ILE A 9 55.63 -15.17 14.49
CA ILE A 9 54.41 -15.12 15.36
C ILE A 9 53.60 -13.94 14.86
N SER A 10 52.52 -14.22 14.10
CA SER A 10 51.49 -13.25 13.70
C SER A 10 50.52 -13.06 14.90
N LEU A 11 50.66 -11.94 15.60
CA LEU A 11 49.74 -11.50 16.63
C LEU A 11 48.46 -11.01 15.99
N LEU A 12 47.43 -11.85 15.89
CA LEU A 12 46.08 -11.46 15.48
C LEU A 12 45.44 -10.63 16.58
N ILE A 13 45.51 -9.30 16.45
CA ILE A 13 44.65 -8.38 17.22
C ILE A 13 43.26 -8.43 16.58
N SER A 14 42.33 -9.18 17.18
CA SER A 14 40.90 -9.13 16.84
C SER A 14 40.33 -7.79 17.30
N ILE A 15 40.25 -6.83 16.39
CA ILE A 15 39.48 -5.61 16.60
C ILE A 15 38.00 -6.00 16.48
N ASN A 16 37.30 -6.11 17.60
CA ASN A 16 35.84 -6.19 17.62
C ASN A 16 35.29 -4.83 17.16
N LEU A 17 35.05 -4.65 15.87
CA LEU A 17 34.21 -3.56 15.35
C LEU A 17 32.76 -3.89 15.69
N SER A 18 32.31 -3.47 16.89
CA SER A 18 30.88 -3.35 17.14
C SER A 18 30.37 -2.20 16.27
N ALA A 19 29.51 -2.48 15.33
CA ALA A 19 28.75 -1.46 14.63
C ALA A 19 27.84 -0.76 15.68
N GLN A 20 28.34 0.33 16.30
CA GLN A 20 27.54 1.15 17.17
C GLN A 20 26.49 1.88 16.31
N VAL A 21 25.23 1.67 16.62
CA VAL A 21 24.13 2.49 16.08
C VAL A 21 24.46 3.96 16.37
N PRO A 22 24.37 4.87 15.37
CA PRO A 22 24.69 6.27 15.59
C PRO A 22 23.84 6.85 16.73
N GLN A 23 24.50 7.27 17.79
CA GLN A 23 23.88 7.81 19.02
C GLN A 23 23.46 9.27 18.82
N LYS A 24 22.68 9.56 17.77
CA LYS A 24 22.28 10.90 17.38
C LYS A 24 20.96 10.88 16.62
N MET A 25 20.24 11.99 16.64
CA MET A 25 18.92 12.14 16.00
C MET A 25 18.94 13.33 15.04
N SER A 26 18.47 13.15 13.82
CA SER A 26 18.30 14.22 12.84
C SER A 26 17.14 15.14 13.23
N TYR A 27 17.35 16.44 13.20
CA TYR A 27 16.36 17.47 13.48
C TYR A 27 16.35 18.52 12.37
N GLN A 28 15.16 18.91 11.92
CA GLN A 28 14.97 19.98 10.94
C GLN A 28 13.87 20.91 11.41
N ALA A 29 14.10 22.21 11.24
CA ALA A 29 13.12 23.24 11.57
C ALA A 29 13.18 24.42 10.60
N VAL A 30 12.05 25.06 10.38
CA VAL A 30 11.96 26.34 9.68
C VAL A 30 11.94 27.45 10.72
N ILE A 31 12.96 28.30 10.70
CA ILE A 31 13.13 29.37 11.67
C ILE A 31 12.36 30.61 11.23
N ARG A 32 11.56 31.13 12.15
CA ARG A 32 10.78 32.37 12.00
C ARG A 32 11.03 33.31 13.17
N ASN A 33 10.96 34.61 12.90
CA ASN A 33 11.02 35.63 13.96
C ASN A 33 9.66 35.78 14.66
N PHE A 34 9.59 36.67 15.65
CA PHE A 34 8.36 36.95 16.42
C PHE A 34 7.17 37.42 15.60
N ASN A 35 7.41 37.97 14.40
CA ASN A 35 6.38 38.41 13.47
C ASN A 35 6.02 37.29 12.45
N ASN A 36 6.41 36.06 12.72
CA ASN A 36 6.20 34.89 11.86
C ASN A 36 6.86 35.00 10.46
N VAL A 37 7.85 35.89 10.30
CA VAL A 37 8.61 36.05 9.06
C VAL A 37 9.78 35.07 9.05
N LEU A 38 10.08 34.47 7.90
CA LEU A 38 11.23 33.57 7.72
C LEU A 38 12.55 34.29 8.03
N VAL A 39 13.51 33.56 8.60
CA VAL A 39 14.88 34.00 8.84
C VAL A 39 15.81 33.30 7.87
N PRO A 40 16.00 33.83 6.63
CA PRO A 40 16.79 33.18 5.61
C PRO A 40 18.27 33.52 5.72
N SER A 41 19.12 32.54 5.37
CA SER A 41 20.59 32.72 5.24
C SER A 41 21.27 33.43 6.42
N ALA A 42 20.78 33.21 7.64
CA ALA A 42 21.24 33.87 8.85
C ALA A 42 21.89 32.85 9.81
N PRO A 43 22.97 33.26 10.53
CA PRO A 43 23.49 32.45 11.62
C PRO A 43 22.49 32.48 12.79
N ILE A 44 22.28 31.33 13.42
CA ILE A 44 21.40 31.17 14.57
C ILE A 44 22.09 30.34 15.65
N GLY A 45 21.82 30.68 16.91
CA GLY A 45 22.13 29.81 18.04
C GLY A 45 20.91 29.01 18.45
N ILE A 46 21.05 27.74 18.69
CA ILE A 46 19.95 26.86 19.10
C ILE A 46 20.33 26.10 20.36
N LYS A 47 19.46 26.16 21.37
CA LYS A 47 19.53 25.32 22.56
C LYS A 47 18.41 24.26 22.44
N ILE A 48 18.79 23.00 22.53
CA ILE A 48 17.89 21.87 22.39
C ILE A 48 17.83 21.15 23.74
N SER A 49 16.61 20.93 24.24
CA SER A 49 16.37 20.19 25.47
C SER A 49 15.46 19.01 25.21
N ILE A 50 15.86 17.83 25.65
CA ILE A 50 14.99 16.65 25.70
C ILE A 50 14.37 16.59 27.09
N LEU A 51 13.06 16.67 27.13
CA LEU A 51 12.25 16.71 28.33
C LEU A 51 11.48 15.38 28.46
N LYS A 52 11.46 14.81 29.66
CA LYS A 52 10.59 13.68 29.97
C LYS A 52 9.37 14.19 30.73
N GLU A 53 8.18 13.87 30.29
CA GLU A 53 6.96 14.14 31.04
C GLU A 53 6.81 13.14 32.17
N THR A 54 6.70 13.63 33.40
CA THR A 54 6.53 12.80 34.61
C THR A 54 5.12 12.83 35.17
N SER A 55 4.37 13.89 34.86
CA SER A 55 2.92 14.07 35.10
C SER A 55 2.42 15.14 34.14
N PRO A 56 1.12 15.26 33.90
CA PRO A 56 0.59 16.27 32.98
C PRO A 56 1.19 17.66 33.23
N SER A 57 1.89 18.19 32.22
CA SER A 57 2.58 19.49 32.23
C SER A 57 3.77 19.60 33.21
N VAL A 58 4.29 18.49 33.77
CA VAL A 58 5.48 18.47 34.62
C VAL A 58 6.62 17.76 33.89
N TYR A 59 7.70 18.48 33.62
CA TYR A 59 8.79 18.01 32.78
C TYR A 59 10.11 17.92 33.55
N LEU A 60 10.80 16.78 33.37
CA LEU A 60 12.17 16.59 33.84
C LEU A 60 13.13 16.72 32.66
N ILE A 61 14.18 17.52 32.82
CA ILE A 61 15.23 17.67 31.82
C ILE A 61 16.07 16.39 31.80
N SER A 62 16.10 15.70 30.67
CA SER A 62 16.91 14.49 30.46
C SER A 62 18.24 14.80 29.74
N TYR A 63 18.23 15.79 28.85
CA TYR A 63 19.40 16.18 28.07
C TYR A 63 19.27 17.62 27.57
N VAL A 64 20.38 18.37 27.54
CA VAL A 64 20.45 19.70 26.95
C VAL A 64 21.77 19.87 26.21
N GLU A 65 21.72 20.40 25.01
CA GLU A 65 22.86 20.82 24.21
C GLU A 65 22.63 22.18 23.55
N THR A 66 23.72 22.83 23.14
CA THR A 66 23.67 24.02 22.30
C THR A 66 24.44 23.81 21.01
N GLN A 67 23.92 24.37 19.93
CA GLN A 67 24.53 24.34 18.60
C GLN A 67 24.43 25.72 17.94
N THR A 68 25.32 26.01 17.01
CA THR A 68 25.19 27.12 16.06
C THR A 68 25.02 26.57 14.67
N ALA A 69 24.15 27.18 13.86
CA ALA A 69 23.90 26.77 12.49
C ALA A 69 23.54 27.97 11.62
N THR A 70 23.49 27.79 10.32
CA THR A 70 23.01 28.81 9.38
C THR A 70 21.76 28.29 8.68
N THR A 71 20.70 29.09 8.65
CA THR A 71 19.49 28.79 7.90
C THR A 71 19.76 28.89 6.39
N ASN A 72 19.10 28.09 5.58
CA ASN A 72 19.15 28.22 4.12
C ASN A 72 18.27 29.39 3.62
N ALA A 73 18.18 29.60 2.30
CA ALA A 73 17.38 30.66 1.67
C ALA A 73 15.87 30.60 2.01
N HIS A 74 15.38 29.47 2.52
CA HIS A 74 13.99 29.27 2.94
C HIS A 74 13.81 29.24 4.46
N GLY A 75 14.83 29.67 5.22
CA GLY A 75 14.79 29.66 6.68
C GLY A 75 14.91 28.27 7.32
N LEU A 76 15.22 27.21 6.55
CA LEU A 76 15.36 25.85 7.04
C LEU A 76 16.75 25.65 7.67
N VAL A 77 16.79 25.02 8.85
CA VAL A 77 17.99 24.50 9.49
C VAL A 77 17.91 22.99 9.61
N SER A 78 19.04 22.30 9.44
CA SER A 78 19.22 20.88 9.68
C SER A 78 20.33 20.64 10.69
N LEU A 79 20.04 19.89 11.75
CA LEU A 79 20.95 19.60 12.85
C LEU A 79 20.97 18.11 13.18
N GLN A 80 21.99 17.68 13.91
CA GLN A 80 22.04 16.37 14.54
C GLN A 80 22.08 16.54 16.06
N ILE A 81 20.99 16.22 16.74
CA ILE A 81 20.93 16.21 18.20
C ILE A 81 21.82 15.09 18.74
N GLY A 82 22.58 15.35 19.77
CA GLY A 82 23.61 14.46 20.31
C GLY A 82 25.02 14.78 19.80
N THR A 83 25.19 15.86 18.98
CA THR A 83 26.50 16.28 18.47
C THR A 83 26.90 17.69 18.91
N GLY A 84 26.02 18.42 19.59
CA GLY A 84 26.25 19.78 20.06
C GLY A 84 27.11 19.86 21.35
N SER A 85 27.34 21.07 21.83
CA SER A 85 27.99 21.32 23.12
C SER A 85 27.03 20.97 24.24
N VAL A 86 27.32 19.89 24.98
CA VAL A 86 26.46 19.40 26.06
C VAL A 86 26.43 20.37 27.24
N VAL A 87 25.24 20.72 27.67
CA VAL A 87 24.97 21.55 28.85
C VAL A 87 24.55 20.69 30.04
N THR A 88 23.69 19.68 29.81
CA THR A 88 23.19 18.81 30.88
C THR A 88 22.88 17.43 30.32
N GLY A 89 23.20 16.40 31.10
CA GLY A 89 22.87 15.00 30.76
C GLY A 89 23.80 14.38 29.74
N THR A 90 23.48 13.17 29.33
CA THR A 90 24.19 12.41 28.28
C THR A 90 23.15 11.82 27.34
N PHE A 91 23.20 12.14 26.06
CA PHE A 91 22.20 11.73 25.08
C PHE A 91 22.06 10.21 24.99
N THR A 92 23.18 9.49 25.08
CA THR A 92 23.22 8.02 25.03
C THR A 92 22.58 7.34 26.23
N ASN A 93 22.44 8.05 27.35
CA ASN A 93 21.88 7.51 28.60
C ASN A 93 20.37 7.77 28.74
N ILE A 94 19.72 8.39 27.74
CA ILE A 94 18.28 8.60 27.77
C ILE A 94 17.57 7.25 27.65
N ASN A 95 16.78 6.91 28.67
CA ASN A 95 15.96 5.70 28.64
C ASN A 95 14.65 5.95 27.90
N TRP A 96 14.68 5.80 26.61
CA TRP A 96 13.55 6.04 25.71
C TRP A 96 12.33 5.15 26.00
N ALA A 97 12.49 4.05 26.73
CA ALA A 97 11.41 3.15 27.12
C ALA A 97 10.42 3.75 28.14
N THR A 98 10.81 4.83 28.80
CA THR A 98 10.05 5.38 29.92
C THR A 98 9.34 6.70 29.60
N GLY A 99 9.21 7.07 28.29
CA GLY A 99 8.53 8.28 27.81
C GLY A 99 7.08 8.41 28.27
N PRO A 100 6.38 9.49 27.90
CA PRO A 100 6.62 10.36 26.75
C PRO A 100 7.76 11.37 26.91
N TYR A 101 8.38 11.71 25.78
CA TYR A 101 9.44 12.69 25.69
C TYR A 101 9.04 13.84 24.77
N LEU A 102 9.52 15.06 25.10
CA LEU A 102 9.33 16.26 24.29
C LEU A 102 10.69 16.84 23.93
N ILE A 103 10.75 17.47 22.77
CA ILE A 103 11.86 18.33 22.38
C ILE A 103 11.46 19.79 22.57
N LYS A 104 12.23 20.52 23.35
CA LYS A 104 12.14 21.97 23.47
C LYS A 104 13.31 22.58 22.73
N THR A 105 13.04 23.49 21.81
CA THR A 105 14.05 24.29 21.11
C THR A 105 13.93 25.75 21.51
N GLU A 106 15.05 26.35 21.81
CA GLU A 106 15.16 27.76 22.14
C GLU A 106 16.19 28.39 21.18
N THR A 107 15.78 29.38 20.38
CA THR A 107 16.59 29.91 19.28
C THR A 107 16.98 31.37 19.53
N ASP A 108 18.25 31.69 19.34
CA ASP A 108 18.78 33.03 19.21
C ASP A 108 18.98 33.37 17.72
N LEU A 109 18.25 34.33 17.22
CA LEU A 109 18.25 34.74 15.82
C LEU A 109 19.51 35.53 15.40
N THR A 110 20.40 35.83 16.33
CA THR A 110 21.66 36.57 16.10
C THR A 110 22.89 35.67 16.10
N GLY A 111 22.70 34.34 16.28
CA GLY A 111 23.81 33.36 16.32
C GLY A 111 24.49 33.22 17.67
N GLY A 112 24.01 33.92 18.71
CA GLY A 112 24.54 33.89 20.08
C GLY A 112 23.80 32.93 21.02
N ASN A 113 23.71 33.29 22.30
CA ASN A 113 23.12 32.49 23.37
C ASN A 113 21.93 33.22 24.05
N SER A 114 21.40 34.28 23.44
CA SER A 114 20.23 35.03 23.96
C SER A 114 18.94 34.45 23.38
N TYR A 115 18.57 33.27 23.82
CA TYR A 115 17.46 32.50 23.29
C TYR A 115 16.10 33.16 23.53
N SER A 116 15.43 33.58 22.48
CA SER A 116 14.21 34.38 22.53
C SER A 116 13.00 33.70 21.88
N VAL A 117 13.22 32.78 20.92
CA VAL A 117 12.14 32.02 20.25
C VAL A 117 12.10 30.60 20.81
N VAL A 118 10.94 30.18 21.32
CA VAL A 118 10.78 28.90 22.01
C VAL A 118 9.74 28.05 21.26
N GLY A 119 10.10 26.78 20.97
CA GLY A 119 9.20 25.75 20.44
C GLY A 119 9.24 24.51 21.33
N ILE A 120 8.10 23.87 21.56
CA ILE A 120 8.01 22.58 22.25
C ILE A 120 7.15 21.64 21.40
N THR A 121 7.65 20.41 21.17
CA THR A 121 6.97 19.39 20.37
C THR A 121 7.17 18.01 21.00
N GLU A 122 6.13 17.22 21.05
CA GLU A 122 6.22 15.83 21.52
C GLU A 122 6.95 14.96 20.49
N LEU A 123 7.79 14.05 20.99
CA LEU A 123 8.50 13.07 20.17
C LEU A 123 7.65 11.78 20.04
N THR A 124 6.92 11.66 18.95
CA THR A 124 5.91 10.60 18.79
C THR A 124 6.41 9.28 18.17
N SER A 125 7.55 9.24 17.46
CA SER A 125 7.94 8.01 16.75
C SER A 125 9.43 7.73 16.56
N VAL A 126 10.31 8.74 16.60
CA VAL A 126 11.73 8.58 16.20
C VAL A 126 12.61 7.90 17.26
N PRO A 127 12.39 8.03 18.57
CA PRO A 127 13.22 7.39 19.60
C PRO A 127 13.12 5.87 19.69
N TYR A 128 12.11 5.27 19.13
CA TYR A 128 11.88 3.82 19.23
C TYR A 128 12.94 2.96 18.52
N SER A 129 13.60 3.48 17.49
CA SER A 129 14.72 2.77 16.85
C SER A 129 15.96 2.66 17.74
N LEU A 130 16.21 3.66 18.58
CA LEU A 130 17.29 3.64 19.59
C LEU A 130 16.94 2.70 20.76
N TYR A 131 15.68 2.60 21.13
CA TYR A 131 15.20 1.63 22.14
C TYR A 131 15.35 0.19 21.66
N SER A 132 15.05 -0.07 20.38
CA SER A 132 15.23 -1.40 19.77
C SER A 132 16.68 -1.91 19.83
N ALA A 133 17.67 -0.99 19.82
CA ALA A 133 19.09 -1.35 19.91
C ALA A 133 19.56 -1.65 21.35
N ASN A 134 18.90 -1.07 22.37
CA ASN A 134 19.26 -1.18 23.79
C ASN A 134 18.13 -1.73 24.67
N GLY A 135 17.04 -2.25 24.06
CA GLY A 135 15.93 -2.82 24.80
C GLY A 135 16.34 -4.04 25.63
N PRO A 136 15.71 -4.30 26.77
CA PRO A 136 15.94 -5.53 27.53
C PRO A 136 15.63 -6.72 26.61
N ILE A 137 16.44 -7.77 26.75
CA ILE A 137 16.15 -9.06 26.11
C ILE A 137 14.71 -9.41 26.44
N GLY A 138 13.89 -9.68 25.44
CA GLY A 138 12.48 -10.07 25.63
C GLY A 138 12.38 -11.21 26.63
N PRO A 139 11.28 -11.33 27.39
CA PRO A 139 11.10 -12.41 28.35
C PRO A 139 11.31 -13.75 27.63
N THR A 140 12.05 -14.66 28.27
CA THR A 140 12.24 -16.03 27.79
C THR A 140 10.85 -16.59 27.45
N GLY A 141 10.66 -17.08 26.24
CA GLY A 141 9.40 -17.70 25.83
C GLY A 141 9.01 -18.78 26.83
N LEU A 142 7.72 -18.87 27.13
CA LEU A 142 7.20 -19.92 27.99
C LEU A 142 7.70 -21.27 27.49
N THR A 143 8.15 -22.14 28.42
CA THR A 143 8.51 -23.52 28.12
C THR A 143 7.35 -24.14 27.33
N GLY A 144 7.61 -24.64 26.15
CA GLY A 144 6.58 -25.31 25.34
C GLY A 144 5.94 -26.43 26.14
N PRO A 145 4.66 -26.73 25.93
CA PRO A 145 3.99 -27.85 26.57
C PRO A 145 4.81 -29.12 26.31
N ALA A 146 4.92 -30.00 27.32
CA ALA A 146 5.54 -31.29 27.17
C ALA A 146 4.99 -31.99 25.93
N GLY A 147 5.86 -32.55 25.10
CA GLY A 147 5.47 -33.28 23.90
C GLY A 147 4.43 -34.34 24.27
N ALA A 148 3.41 -34.49 23.44
CA ALA A 148 2.42 -35.54 23.62
C ALA A 148 3.13 -36.88 23.74
N THR A 149 2.71 -37.71 24.70
CA THR A 149 3.20 -39.09 24.88
C THR A 149 3.07 -39.79 23.50
N GLY A 150 4.16 -40.34 23.03
CA GLY A 150 4.16 -41.07 21.76
C GLY A 150 3.06 -42.15 21.74
N PRO A 151 2.44 -42.41 20.61
CA PRO A 151 1.44 -43.47 20.49
C PRO A 151 2.06 -44.80 20.99
N ALA A 152 1.27 -45.61 21.70
CA ALA A 152 1.68 -46.93 22.12
C ALA A 152 2.21 -47.72 20.89
N GLY A 153 3.32 -48.41 21.05
CA GLY A 153 3.89 -49.23 20.00
C GLY A 153 2.84 -50.23 19.46
N PRO A 154 2.90 -50.59 18.19
CA PRO A 154 2.00 -51.59 17.65
C PRO A 154 2.10 -52.88 18.44
N VAL A 155 0.96 -53.53 18.69
CA VAL A 155 0.90 -54.84 19.34
C VAL A 155 1.81 -55.78 18.56
N GLY A 156 2.72 -56.47 19.24
CA GLY A 156 3.60 -57.46 18.60
C GLY A 156 2.79 -58.50 17.82
N PRO A 157 3.32 -58.99 16.72
CA PRO A 157 2.64 -60.01 15.94
C PRO A 157 2.30 -61.22 16.81
N THR A 158 1.10 -61.76 16.65
CA THR A 158 0.63 -62.97 17.30
C THR A 158 1.69 -64.07 17.07
N GLY A 159 2.16 -64.71 18.13
CA GLY A 159 3.12 -65.81 18.00
C GLY A 159 2.62 -66.83 16.99
N LEU A 160 3.53 -67.29 16.15
CA LEU A 160 3.22 -68.33 15.17
C LEU A 160 2.67 -69.55 15.89
N THR A 161 1.59 -70.15 15.38
CA THR A 161 1.04 -71.42 15.84
C THR A 161 2.16 -72.44 15.80
N GLY A 162 2.40 -73.15 16.91
CA GLY A 162 3.40 -74.20 16.99
C GLY A 162 3.22 -75.22 15.85
N ALA A 163 4.32 -75.62 15.27
CA ALA A 163 4.29 -76.67 14.22
C ALA A 163 3.53 -77.89 14.67
N ALA A 164 2.66 -78.42 13.83
CA ALA A 164 2.00 -79.69 14.09
C ALA A 164 3.04 -80.78 14.33
N GLY A 165 2.88 -81.56 15.41
CA GLY A 165 3.76 -82.69 15.73
C GLY A 165 3.80 -83.66 14.52
N PRO A 166 4.93 -84.41 14.38
CA PRO A 166 5.06 -85.35 13.26
C PRO A 166 3.95 -86.39 13.33
N THR A 167 3.40 -86.76 12.20
CA THR A 167 2.38 -87.79 11.99
C THR A 167 3.00 -89.14 12.47
N GLY A 168 2.32 -89.80 13.39
CA GLY A 168 2.73 -91.15 13.87
C GLY A 168 2.68 -92.16 12.68
N LEU A 169 3.66 -93.08 12.70
CA LEU A 169 3.76 -94.11 11.69
C LEU A 169 2.46 -94.94 11.59
N THR A 170 2.01 -95.31 10.43
CA THR A 170 0.84 -96.12 10.11
C THR A 170 1.05 -97.53 10.62
N GLY A 171 0.23 -97.99 11.60
CA GLY A 171 0.22 -99.35 12.06
C GLY A 171 -0.36 -100.29 10.99
N PRO A 172 -0.02 -101.59 11.01
CA PRO A 172 -0.49 -102.57 10.04
C PRO A 172 -2.00 -102.77 10.11
N ILE A 173 -2.61 -103.05 8.92
CA ILE A 173 -4.04 -103.26 8.70
C ILE A 173 -4.51 -104.46 9.58
N GLY A 174 -5.42 -104.21 10.51
CA GLY A 174 -6.15 -105.20 11.24
C GLY A 174 -7.50 -105.52 10.56
N LEU A 175 -7.91 -106.84 10.63
CA LEU A 175 -9.14 -107.33 10.01
C LEU A 175 -10.40 -106.69 10.56
N THR A 176 -11.36 -106.42 9.72
CA THR A 176 -12.65 -105.76 9.93
C THR A 176 -13.50 -106.53 10.99
N GLY A 177 -13.76 -105.82 12.13
CA GLY A 177 -14.77 -106.23 13.13
C GLY A 177 -16.09 -105.51 12.90
N PRO A 178 -17.24 -106.03 13.34
CA PRO A 178 -18.55 -105.39 13.12
C PRO A 178 -18.67 -104.09 13.86
N ALA A 179 -19.41 -103.12 13.26
CA ALA A 179 -19.60 -101.75 13.74
C ALA A 179 -20.17 -101.76 15.17
N GLY A 180 -19.42 -101.17 16.07
CA GLY A 180 -19.88 -100.78 17.44
C GLY A 180 -20.62 -99.47 17.39
N SER A 181 -21.61 -99.31 18.27
CA SER A 181 -22.43 -98.11 18.42
C SER A 181 -21.57 -96.93 18.74
N THR A 182 -21.91 -95.80 18.13
CA THR A 182 -21.28 -94.46 18.25
C THR A 182 -21.19 -94.07 19.75
N GLY A 183 -19.99 -93.94 20.32
CA GLY A 183 -19.78 -93.41 21.65
C GLY A 183 -20.07 -91.88 21.70
N LEU A 184 -20.63 -91.44 22.82
CA LEU A 184 -20.90 -90.05 23.08
C LEU A 184 -19.61 -89.26 22.99
N ALA A 185 -19.65 -88.09 22.37
CA ALA A 185 -18.53 -87.16 22.29
C ALA A 185 -18.03 -86.78 23.71
N GLY A 186 -16.76 -86.89 23.96
CA GLY A 186 -16.12 -86.45 25.20
C GLY A 186 -16.28 -84.94 25.44
N PRO A 187 -16.29 -84.49 26.68
CA PRO A 187 -16.38 -83.07 27.00
C PRO A 187 -15.23 -82.35 26.39
N THR A 188 -15.54 -81.14 25.81
CA THR A 188 -14.57 -80.22 25.27
C THR A 188 -13.52 -79.90 26.32
N GLY A 189 -12.24 -80.08 26.00
CA GLY A 189 -11.13 -79.72 26.90
C GLY A 189 -11.20 -78.26 27.32
N LEU A 190 -10.93 -77.98 28.57
CA LEU A 190 -10.87 -76.57 29.07
C LEU A 190 -9.89 -75.78 28.24
N THR A 191 -10.33 -74.58 27.80
CA THR A 191 -9.45 -73.60 27.17
C THR A 191 -8.25 -73.38 28.08
N GLY A 192 -7.02 -73.57 27.60
CA GLY A 192 -5.80 -73.27 28.32
C GLY A 192 -5.82 -71.81 28.79
N SER A 193 -5.36 -71.57 30.03
CA SER A 193 -5.25 -70.21 30.54
C SER A 193 -4.43 -69.34 29.59
N SER A 194 -4.95 -68.11 29.29
CA SER A 194 -4.18 -67.10 28.56
C SER A 194 -2.76 -67.04 29.16
N GLY A 195 -1.76 -67.20 28.28
CA GLY A 195 -0.39 -66.92 28.66
C GLY A 195 -0.26 -65.52 29.30
N SER A 196 0.50 -65.35 30.33
CA SER A 196 0.80 -64.03 30.92
C SER A 196 1.29 -63.11 29.79
N ALA A 197 0.78 -61.87 29.76
CA ALA A 197 1.27 -60.83 28.82
C ALA A 197 2.80 -60.82 28.90
N GLY A 198 3.46 -60.93 27.77
CA GLY A 198 4.92 -60.81 27.72
C GLY A 198 5.37 -59.47 28.30
N PRO A 199 6.56 -59.39 28.88
CA PRO A 199 7.09 -58.13 29.37
C PRO A 199 7.03 -57.10 28.25
N MET A 200 6.68 -55.87 28.63
CA MET A 200 6.69 -54.71 27.72
C MET A 200 8.05 -54.67 27.00
N GLY A 201 8.03 -54.64 25.70
CA GLY A 201 9.27 -54.56 24.93
C GLY A 201 10.12 -53.37 25.43
N PRO A 202 11.43 -53.46 25.39
CA PRO A 202 12.29 -52.37 25.80
C PRO A 202 11.86 -51.11 25.03
N GLN A 203 11.84 -49.99 25.75
CA GLN A 203 11.60 -48.66 25.13
C GLN A 203 12.53 -48.53 23.92
N GLY A 204 11.97 -48.19 22.77
CA GLY A 204 12.79 -47.98 21.59
C GLY A 204 13.96 -47.07 21.93
N ILE A 205 15.15 -47.49 21.49
CA ILE A 205 16.34 -46.64 21.66
C ILE A 205 15.97 -45.23 21.15
N GLN A 206 16.24 -44.23 21.98
CA GLN A 206 16.16 -42.83 21.59
C GLN A 206 16.88 -42.71 20.24
N GLY A 207 16.20 -42.19 19.23
CA GLY A 207 16.81 -41.98 17.93
C GLY A 207 18.16 -41.31 18.12
N THR A 208 19.19 -41.83 17.44
CA THR A 208 20.53 -41.22 17.47
C THR A 208 20.36 -39.71 17.38
N SER A 209 21.03 -38.98 18.29
CA SER A 209 21.11 -37.51 18.22
C SER A 209 21.28 -37.15 16.76
N GLY A 210 20.38 -36.27 16.23
CA GLY A 210 20.41 -35.90 14.82
C GLY A 210 21.86 -35.65 14.41
N SER A 211 22.23 -36.06 13.21
CA SER A 211 23.57 -35.89 12.68
C SER A 211 24.17 -34.56 13.16
N VAL A 212 25.44 -34.54 13.52
CA VAL A 212 26.16 -33.30 13.91
C VAL A 212 25.97 -32.14 12.91
N ASN A 213 25.43 -32.43 11.73
CA ASN A 213 25.09 -31.48 10.65
C ASN A 213 23.58 -31.20 10.55
N ALA A 214 22.74 -31.65 11.50
CA ALA A 214 21.32 -31.37 11.48
C ALA A 214 20.99 -30.04 12.19
N TRP A 215 20.03 -29.27 11.65
CA TRP A 215 19.48 -28.13 12.37
C TRP A 215 18.66 -28.59 13.56
N SER A 216 19.01 -28.08 14.75
CA SER A 216 18.27 -28.35 15.99
C SER A 216 16.92 -27.62 15.98
N LEU A 217 15.89 -28.25 16.60
CA LEU A 217 14.58 -27.60 16.82
C LEU A 217 14.68 -26.34 17.69
N LEU A 218 15.71 -26.26 18.55
CA LEU A 218 15.96 -25.09 19.41
C LEU A 218 16.98 -24.10 18.81
N GLY A 219 17.36 -24.31 17.57
CA GLY A 219 18.43 -23.54 16.91
C GLY A 219 19.80 -24.21 17.06
N SER A 220 20.75 -23.78 16.28
CA SER A 220 22.12 -24.30 16.28
C SER A 220 23.10 -23.17 16.63
N THR A 221 24.11 -23.50 17.46
CA THR A 221 25.21 -22.58 17.80
C THR A 221 26.46 -22.93 17.00
N GLY A 222 27.37 -21.99 16.83
CA GLY A 222 28.63 -22.22 16.09
C GLY A 222 28.42 -22.35 14.57
N THR A 223 27.32 -21.82 14.03
CA THR A 223 27.07 -21.81 12.60
C THR A 223 27.99 -20.79 11.89
N ILE A 224 28.46 -21.15 10.70
CA ILE A 224 29.35 -20.35 9.87
C ILE A 224 28.58 -19.98 8.59
N ASP A 225 28.50 -18.69 8.28
CA ASP A 225 27.87 -18.18 7.06
C ASP A 225 28.53 -18.81 5.80
N GLY A 226 27.68 -19.17 4.83
CA GLY A 226 28.11 -19.88 3.62
C GLY A 226 28.38 -21.36 3.78
N THR A 227 28.49 -21.88 5.01
CA THR A 227 28.74 -23.31 5.30
C THR A 227 27.51 -24.00 5.85
N ASN A 228 26.81 -23.36 6.79
CA ASN A 228 25.62 -23.90 7.43
C ASN A 228 24.37 -23.20 6.88
N PHE A 229 23.43 -23.97 6.32
CA PHE A 229 22.18 -23.46 5.76
C PHE A 229 21.03 -24.47 5.88
N ILE A 230 19.81 -23.98 5.78
CA ILE A 230 18.61 -24.81 5.59
C ILE A 230 18.22 -24.73 4.12
N GLY A 231 18.33 -25.82 3.37
CA GLY A 231 17.99 -25.82 1.95
C GLY A 231 18.54 -27.06 1.23
N SER A 232 18.54 -26.97 -0.11
CA SER A 232 19.08 -27.98 -1.02
C SER A 232 20.43 -27.52 -1.60
N THR A 233 21.30 -28.47 -1.92
CA THR A 233 22.58 -28.22 -2.63
C THR A 233 22.46 -28.41 -4.14
N ASP A 234 21.30 -28.81 -4.61
CA ASP A 234 20.96 -29.06 -6.01
C ASP A 234 19.92 -28.04 -6.52
N ASN A 235 19.71 -28.02 -7.83
CA ASN A 235 18.78 -27.07 -8.48
C ASN A 235 17.32 -27.56 -8.42
N VAL A 236 16.84 -27.97 -7.25
CA VAL A 236 15.45 -28.36 -7.01
C VAL A 236 14.76 -27.37 -6.09
N PRO A 237 13.42 -27.19 -6.22
CA PRO A 237 12.70 -26.26 -5.35
C PRO A 237 12.77 -26.64 -3.86
N PHE A 238 13.15 -25.68 -3.03
CA PHE A 238 13.05 -25.79 -1.59
C PHE A 238 11.63 -25.48 -1.11
N SER A 239 11.02 -26.37 -0.33
CA SER A 239 9.61 -26.24 0.10
C SER A 239 9.45 -26.33 1.61
N ILE A 240 8.71 -25.37 2.19
CA ILE A 240 8.24 -25.37 3.59
C ILE A 240 6.77 -25.76 3.61
N ARG A 241 6.36 -26.64 4.54
CA ARG A 241 4.98 -27.11 4.67
C ARG A 241 4.45 -26.93 6.10
N VAL A 242 3.16 -26.62 6.21
CA VAL A 242 2.39 -26.64 7.45
C VAL A 242 1.14 -27.49 7.19
N ASN A 243 0.87 -28.46 8.07
CA ASN A 243 -0.21 -29.42 7.90
C ASN A 243 -0.24 -30.02 6.47
N ASN A 244 0.93 -30.42 5.98
CA ASN A 244 1.18 -30.94 4.63
C ASN A 244 0.77 -30.01 3.47
N GLN A 245 0.41 -28.76 3.71
CA GLN A 245 0.11 -27.74 2.71
C GLN A 245 1.35 -26.85 2.45
N LYS A 246 1.48 -26.32 1.25
CA LYS A 246 2.54 -25.35 0.92
C LYS A 246 2.46 -24.15 1.88
N ALA A 247 3.57 -23.80 2.50
CA ALA A 247 3.69 -22.61 3.35
C ALA A 247 4.89 -21.75 2.96
N GLY A 248 5.79 -22.29 2.14
CA GLY A 248 6.88 -21.57 1.51
C GLY A 248 7.46 -22.40 0.36
N ARG A 249 7.95 -21.73 -0.69
CA ARG A 249 8.63 -22.36 -1.81
C ARG A 249 9.59 -21.36 -2.46
N ILE A 250 10.83 -21.76 -2.60
CA ILE A 250 11.82 -21.10 -3.43
C ILE A 250 12.06 -22.02 -4.62
N ASP A 251 11.77 -21.54 -5.83
CA ASP A 251 11.86 -22.32 -7.05
C ASP A 251 12.91 -21.73 -7.99
N PRO A 252 14.12 -22.29 -8.06
CA PRO A 252 15.19 -21.75 -8.86
C PRO A 252 14.99 -21.97 -10.37
N SER A 253 14.17 -22.94 -10.78
CA SER A 253 13.93 -23.26 -12.20
C SER A 253 12.91 -22.30 -12.83
N LEU A 254 11.89 -21.89 -12.07
CA LEU A 254 10.89 -20.92 -12.50
C LEU A 254 11.11 -19.52 -11.90
N PHE A 255 12.15 -19.35 -11.08
CA PHE A 255 12.45 -18.09 -10.39
C PHE A 255 11.30 -17.58 -9.53
N ASN A 256 10.56 -18.49 -8.88
CA ASN A 256 9.44 -18.13 -8.03
C ASN A 256 9.85 -18.12 -6.55
N ASN A 257 9.28 -17.17 -5.80
CA ASN A 257 9.49 -17.06 -4.38
C ASN A 257 8.14 -16.89 -3.65
N PHE A 258 7.70 -17.92 -2.94
CA PHE A 258 6.41 -17.93 -2.26
C PHE A 258 6.60 -18.11 -0.75
N PHE A 259 6.01 -17.20 0.05
CA PHE A 259 5.99 -17.25 1.51
C PHE A 259 4.57 -17.03 2.04
N GLY A 260 4.08 -17.95 2.86
CA GLY A 260 2.75 -17.90 3.45
C GLY A 260 1.94 -19.17 3.15
N TYR A 261 1.00 -19.47 4.03
CA TYR A 261 0.16 -20.67 3.91
C TYR A 261 -0.63 -20.65 2.59
N GLN A 262 -0.43 -21.66 1.76
CA GLN A 262 -0.99 -21.83 0.42
C GLN A 262 -0.64 -20.70 -0.57
N SER A 263 0.43 -19.95 -0.35
CA SER A 263 0.94 -18.98 -1.32
C SER A 263 1.46 -19.70 -2.56
N GLY A 264 1.11 -19.21 -3.76
CA GLY A 264 1.47 -19.83 -5.05
C GLY A 264 1.00 -21.28 -5.19
N ASN A 265 -0.13 -21.64 -4.57
CA ASN A 265 -0.55 -23.04 -4.42
C ASN A 265 -0.69 -23.79 -5.75
N SER A 266 -1.33 -23.18 -6.74
CA SER A 266 -1.65 -23.80 -8.04
C SER A 266 -0.63 -23.49 -9.13
N ASN A 267 0.45 -22.74 -8.82
CA ASN A 267 1.43 -22.37 -9.84
C ASN A 267 2.06 -23.59 -10.50
N SER A 268 1.95 -23.67 -11.81
CA SER A 268 2.46 -24.80 -12.61
C SER A 268 3.61 -24.37 -13.55
N THR A 269 3.38 -23.41 -14.42
CA THR A 269 4.35 -22.93 -15.41
C THR A 269 4.70 -21.46 -15.26
N GLY A 270 3.95 -20.71 -14.44
CA GLY A 270 4.21 -19.29 -14.18
C GLY A 270 5.59 -19.08 -13.55
N SER A 271 6.33 -18.11 -14.05
CA SER A 271 7.71 -17.84 -13.64
C SER A 271 7.89 -16.41 -13.11
N ARG A 272 8.97 -16.18 -12.36
CA ARG A 272 9.33 -14.87 -11.80
C ARG A 272 8.22 -14.25 -10.95
N ASN A 273 7.49 -15.08 -10.22
CA ASN A 273 6.45 -14.61 -9.31
C ASN A 273 7.00 -14.51 -7.89
N SER A 274 6.65 -13.44 -7.20
CA SER A 274 6.92 -13.25 -5.77
C SER A 274 5.61 -13.10 -5.03
N ALA A 275 5.33 -13.97 -4.04
CA ALA A 275 4.12 -13.86 -3.25
C ALA A 275 4.39 -14.05 -1.75
N SER A 276 3.88 -13.14 -0.93
CA SER A 276 3.99 -13.17 0.51
C SER A 276 2.64 -12.90 1.17
N GLY A 277 2.11 -13.88 1.91
CA GLY A 277 0.84 -13.78 2.62
C GLY A 277 -0.02 -15.03 2.49
N TYR A 278 -1.02 -15.13 3.36
CA TYR A 278 -2.01 -16.21 3.32
C TYR A 278 -2.70 -16.21 1.95
N ARG A 279 -2.59 -17.32 1.21
CA ARG A 279 -3.19 -17.51 -0.13
C ARG A 279 -2.86 -16.44 -1.17
N ALA A 280 -1.74 -15.73 -1.05
CA ALA A 280 -1.28 -14.84 -2.10
C ALA A 280 -0.95 -15.63 -3.37
N LEU A 281 -1.41 -15.18 -4.55
CA LEU A 281 -1.29 -15.90 -5.85
C LEU A 281 -1.79 -17.36 -5.81
N TYR A 282 -2.84 -17.63 -5.04
CA TYR A 282 -3.31 -18.99 -4.79
C TYR A 282 -3.65 -19.78 -6.07
N SER A 283 -4.40 -19.19 -6.98
CA SER A 283 -4.93 -19.83 -8.18
C SER A 283 -4.04 -19.68 -9.42
N ASN A 284 -2.89 -19.01 -9.31
CA ASN A 284 -2.02 -18.78 -10.46
C ASN A 284 -1.58 -20.10 -11.11
N THR A 285 -1.73 -20.21 -12.41
CA THR A 285 -1.30 -21.40 -13.18
C THR A 285 -0.09 -21.08 -14.06
N SER A 286 -0.23 -20.13 -14.98
CA SER A 286 0.80 -19.76 -15.96
C SER A 286 1.17 -18.28 -15.92
N GLY A 287 0.47 -17.43 -15.15
CA GLY A 287 0.79 -16.02 -15.01
C GLY A 287 2.20 -15.81 -14.47
N SER A 288 2.93 -14.87 -15.05
CA SER A 288 4.36 -14.65 -14.78
C SER A 288 4.63 -13.20 -14.36
N VAL A 289 5.76 -12.99 -13.68
CA VAL A 289 6.22 -11.66 -13.25
C VAL A 289 5.21 -10.95 -12.33
N ASN A 290 4.49 -11.69 -11.51
CA ASN A 290 3.54 -11.10 -10.57
C ASN A 290 4.17 -10.93 -9.19
N THR A 291 3.86 -9.81 -8.54
CA THR A 291 4.20 -9.54 -7.13
C THR A 291 2.91 -9.45 -6.32
N ALA A 292 2.76 -10.30 -5.30
CA ALA A 292 1.57 -10.35 -4.46
C ALA A 292 1.95 -10.33 -2.97
N ASN A 293 1.75 -9.21 -2.30
CA ASN A 293 2.03 -9.07 -0.87
C ASN A 293 0.74 -8.72 -0.11
N GLY A 294 0.32 -9.61 0.74
CA GLY A 294 -0.89 -9.44 1.55
C GLY A 294 -1.77 -10.69 1.55
N ASN A 295 -2.69 -10.74 2.50
CA ASN A 295 -3.69 -11.80 2.56
C ASN A 295 -4.52 -11.80 1.27
N SER A 296 -4.59 -12.93 0.57
CA SER A 296 -5.41 -13.14 -0.62
C SER A 296 -5.16 -12.12 -1.76
N SER A 297 -3.99 -11.51 -1.82
CA SER A 297 -3.60 -10.68 -2.95
C SER A 297 -3.45 -11.53 -4.23
N LEU A 298 -3.98 -11.08 -5.38
CA LEU A 298 -4.03 -11.84 -6.64
C LEU A 298 -4.58 -13.27 -6.49
N TYR A 299 -5.57 -13.45 -5.61
CA TYR A 299 -6.04 -14.78 -5.20
C TYR A 299 -6.55 -15.62 -6.37
N LEU A 300 -7.38 -15.07 -7.27
CA LEU A 300 -7.94 -15.77 -8.44
C LEU A 300 -7.13 -15.57 -9.72
N ASN A 301 -5.95 -14.95 -9.67
CA ASN A 301 -5.13 -14.83 -10.87
C ASN A 301 -4.84 -16.23 -11.45
N THR A 302 -5.09 -16.40 -12.73
CA THR A 302 -4.80 -17.69 -13.42
C THR A 302 -3.68 -17.51 -14.44
N THR A 303 -3.84 -16.59 -15.37
CA THR A 303 -2.92 -16.34 -16.48
C THR A 303 -2.39 -14.92 -16.53
N GLY A 304 -2.95 -13.99 -15.73
CA GLY A 304 -2.54 -12.59 -15.68
C GLY A 304 -1.08 -12.45 -15.29
N SER A 305 -0.37 -11.57 -15.96
CA SER A 305 1.07 -11.37 -15.82
C SER A 305 1.41 -9.90 -15.57
N GLU A 306 2.61 -9.66 -15.00
CA GLU A 306 3.14 -8.33 -14.74
C GLU A 306 2.22 -7.48 -13.83
N ASN A 307 1.57 -8.12 -12.87
CA ASN A 307 0.73 -7.44 -11.90
C ASN A 307 1.46 -7.27 -10.56
N THR A 308 1.26 -6.13 -9.93
CA THR A 308 1.73 -5.85 -8.57
C THR A 308 0.52 -5.62 -7.65
N ALA A 309 0.39 -6.43 -6.61
CA ALA A 309 -0.67 -6.33 -5.62
C ALA A 309 -0.09 -6.29 -4.21
N ASN A 310 -0.21 -5.15 -3.55
CA ASN A 310 0.24 -4.91 -2.18
C ASN A 310 -0.95 -4.46 -1.32
N GLY A 311 -1.44 -5.33 -0.48
CA GLY A 311 -2.57 -5.08 0.41
C GLY A 311 -3.48 -6.30 0.53
N ASN A 312 -4.32 -6.32 1.57
CA ASN A 312 -5.31 -7.38 1.74
C ASN A 312 -6.30 -7.36 0.58
N ALA A 313 -6.47 -8.51 -0.08
CA ALA A 313 -7.36 -8.71 -1.22
C ALA A 313 -7.15 -7.71 -2.39
N ALA A 314 -5.96 -7.15 -2.55
CA ALA A 314 -5.62 -6.36 -3.73
C ALA A 314 -5.62 -7.27 -4.98
N LEU A 315 -6.28 -6.85 -6.07
CA LEU A 315 -6.45 -7.62 -7.32
C LEU A 315 -7.04 -9.03 -7.09
N TYR A 316 -7.91 -9.18 -6.09
CA TYR A 316 -8.43 -10.49 -5.67
C TYR A 316 -9.07 -11.30 -6.81
N PHE A 317 -9.95 -10.67 -7.62
CA PHE A 317 -10.69 -11.32 -8.72
C PHE A 317 -9.96 -11.26 -10.07
N ASN A 318 -8.72 -10.75 -10.12
CA ASN A 318 -7.99 -10.74 -11.39
C ASN A 318 -7.81 -12.17 -11.91
N THR A 319 -8.28 -12.46 -13.11
CA THR A 319 -8.08 -13.79 -13.72
C THR A 319 -7.01 -13.75 -14.81
N SER A 320 -7.10 -12.80 -15.73
CA SER A 320 -6.20 -12.68 -16.89
C SER A 320 -5.73 -11.25 -17.17
N GLY A 321 -6.14 -10.26 -16.35
CA GLY A 321 -5.68 -8.89 -16.49
C GLY A 321 -4.16 -8.78 -16.27
N ASN A 322 -3.51 -7.92 -17.06
CA ASN A 322 -2.07 -7.76 -17.07
C ASN A 322 -1.65 -6.30 -16.77
N TYR A 323 -0.41 -6.12 -16.32
CA TYR A 323 0.18 -4.78 -16.11
C TYR A 323 -0.60 -3.91 -15.11
N ASN A 324 -1.28 -4.50 -14.13
CA ASN A 324 -2.01 -3.76 -13.12
C ASN A 324 -1.16 -3.55 -11.87
N SER A 325 -1.23 -2.35 -11.28
CA SER A 325 -0.56 -1.99 -10.03
C SER A 325 -1.58 -1.61 -8.97
N ALA A 326 -1.72 -2.38 -7.92
CA ALA A 326 -2.67 -2.20 -6.83
C ALA A 326 -1.95 -2.09 -5.48
N PHE A 327 -2.05 -0.94 -4.83
CA PHE A 327 -1.47 -0.64 -3.52
C PHE A 327 -2.57 -0.20 -2.55
N GLY A 328 -2.86 -1.02 -1.57
CA GLY A 328 -3.90 -0.78 -0.55
C GLY A 328 -4.92 -1.90 -0.47
N ASP A 329 -5.61 -1.98 0.66
CA ASP A 329 -6.66 -2.97 0.89
C ASP A 329 -7.80 -2.79 -0.13
N TYR A 330 -8.21 -3.90 -0.75
CA TYR A 330 -9.23 -3.94 -1.80
C TYR A 330 -8.97 -3.04 -3.02
N ALA A 331 -7.72 -2.60 -3.25
CA ALA A 331 -7.37 -1.90 -4.48
C ALA A 331 -7.53 -2.84 -5.69
N LEU A 332 -8.26 -2.39 -6.75
CA LEU A 332 -8.59 -3.20 -7.93
C LEU A 332 -9.23 -4.56 -7.59
N TYR A 333 -9.96 -4.64 -6.48
CA TYR A 333 -10.50 -5.90 -5.95
C TYR A 333 -11.26 -6.73 -6.97
N SER A 334 -12.16 -6.11 -7.73
CA SER A 334 -13.03 -6.76 -8.71
C SER A 334 -12.43 -6.87 -10.11
N ASN A 335 -11.21 -6.38 -10.34
CA ASN A 335 -10.59 -6.44 -11.66
C ASN A 335 -10.55 -7.90 -12.15
N ASN A 336 -11.10 -8.16 -13.30
CA ASN A 336 -11.11 -9.50 -13.89
C ASN A 336 -10.13 -9.60 -15.06
N THR A 337 -10.35 -8.79 -16.08
CA THR A 337 -9.58 -8.79 -17.33
C THR A 337 -9.00 -7.42 -17.68
N GLY A 338 -9.32 -6.36 -16.90
CA GLY A 338 -8.79 -5.02 -17.11
C GLY A 338 -7.26 -4.97 -17.05
N ILE A 339 -6.65 -4.17 -17.91
CA ILE A 339 -5.20 -4.06 -18.05
C ILE A 339 -4.71 -2.63 -17.83
N LEU A 340 -3.41 -2.50 -17.46
CA LEU A 340 -2.74 -1.21 -17.36
C LEU A 340 -3.42 -0.25 -16.36
N ASN A 341 -4.01 -0.77 -15.29
CA ASN A 341 -4.63 0.05 -14.26
C ASN A 341 -3.66 0.28 -13.09
N THR A 342 -3.65 1.49 -12.56
CA THR A 342 -2.91 1.85 -11.35
C THR A 342 -3.88 2.32 -10.27
N ALA A 343 -3.92 1.63 -9.15
CA ALA A 343 -4.74 1.95 -7.99
C ALA A 343 -3.87 2.07 -6.74
N SER A 344 -3.83 3.25 -6.13
CA SER A 344 -3.09 3.51 -4.89
C SER A 344 -4.03 4.09 -3.84
N GLY A 345 -4.32 3.32 -2.83
CA GLY A 345 -5.23 3.66 -1.73
C GLY A 345 -6.27 2.57 -1.48
N THR A 346 -6.75 2.50 -0.24
CA THR A 346 -7.82 1.55 0.13
C THR A 346 -9.04 1.75 -0.75
N SER A 347 -9.53 0.67 -1.36
CA SER A 347 -10.70 0.65 -2.25
C SER A 347 -10.55 1.52 -3.52
N ALA A 348 -9.33 1.90 -3.92
CA ALA A 348 -9.11 2.56 -5.21
C ALA A 348 -9.45 1.59 -6.35
N LEU A 349 -10.26 2.03 -7.34
CA LEU A 349 -10.78 1.21 -8.46
C LEU A 349 -11.42 -0.12 -8.01
N ARG A 350 -12.03 -0.15 -6.84
CA ARG A 350 -12.50 -1.40 -6.21
C ARG A 350 -13.41 -2.22 -7.09
N LEU A 351 -14.35 -1.59 -7.80
CA LEU A 351 -15.36 -2.27 -8.63
C LEU A 351 -14.96 -2.38 -10.11
N ASN A 352 -13.75 -1.95 -10.49
CA ASN A 352 -13.29 -2.11 -11.87
C ASN A 352 -13.31 -3.59 -12.26
N THR A 353 -13.93 -3.93 -13.37
CA THR A 353 -14.00 -5.33 -13.87
C THR A 353 -13.17 -5.52 -15.13
N THR A 354 -13.43 -4.74 -16.16
CA THR A 354 -12.79 -4.83 -17.48
C THR A 354 -12.17 -3.50 -17.93
N GLY A 355 -12.42 -2.41 -17.20
CA GLY A 355 -11.85 -1.10 -17.50
C GLY A 355 -10.33 -1.13 -17.50
N SER A 356 -9.72 -0.39 -18.43
CA SER A 356 -8.28 -0.41 -18.68
C SER A 356 -7.70 1.01 -18.73
N ASN A 357 -6.37 1.12 -18.51
CA ASN A 357 -5.66 2.40 -18.52
C ASN A 357 -6.21 3.42 -17.51
N ASN A 358 -6.72 2.98 -16.38
CA ASN A 358 -7.22 3.87 -15.34
C ASN A 358 -6.17 4.09 -14.26
N THR A 359 -6.03 5.34 -13.82
CA THR A 359 -5.17 5.73 -12.70
C THR A 359 -6.03 6.30 -11.58
N ALA A 360 -5.97 5.69 -10.40
CA ALA A 360 -6.67 6.16 -9.21
C ALA A 360 -5.70 6.24 -8.02
N ASN A 361 -5.59 7.42 -7.42
CA ASN A 361 -4.74 7.66 -6.27
C ASN A 361 -5.54 8.36 -5.15
N GLY A 362 -5.76 7.65 -4.06
CA GLY A 362 -6.50 8.11 -2.89
C GLY A 362 -7.53 7.09 -2.42
N TYR A 363 -7.95 7.21 -1.15
CA TYR A 363 -9.01 6.40 -0.58
C TYR A 363 -10.29 6.49 -1.42
N ASN A 364 -10.90 5.36 -1.79
CA ASN A 364 -12.10 5.28 -2.62
C ASN A 364 -12.02 6.03 -3.97
N SER A 365 -10.81 6.34 -4.46
CA SER A 365 -10.67 6.98 -5.77
C SER A 365 -11.15 6.05 -6.88
N GLY A 366 -12.11 6.49 -7.70
CA GLY A 366 -12.69 5.69 -8.77
C GLY A 366 -13.39 4.39 -8.32
N SER A 367 -13.82 4.30 -7.07
CA SER A 367 -14.28 3.04 -6.45
C SER A 367 -15.50 2.41 -7.12
N ALA A 368 -16.35 3.21 -7.78
CA ALA A 368 -17.53 2.73 -8.50
C ALA A 368 -17.28 2.42 -9.99
N LEU A 369 -16.10 2.74 -10.53
CA LEU A 369 -15.78 2.47 -11.93
C LEU A 369 -15.84 0.97 -12.21
N THR A 370 -16.54 0.57 -13.28
CA THR A 370 -16.71 -0.84 -13.67
C THR A 370 -16.01 -1.17 -14.98
N THR A 371 -16.30 -0.43 -16.05
CA THR A 371 -15.84 -0.75 -17.42
C THR A 371 -15.20 0.44 -18.15
N GLY A 372 -15.23 1.65 -17.57
CA GLY A 372 -14.65 2.85 -18.18
C GLY A 372 -13.13 2.77 -18.33
N ASN A 373 -12.60 3.42 -19.33
CA ASN A 373 -11.18 3.40 -19.67
C ASN A 373 -10.55 4.79 -19.65
N ASN A 374 -9.22 4.85 -19.52
CA ASN A 374 -8.45 6.09 -19.66
C ASN A 374 -8.85 7.17 -18.64
N ASN A 375 -9.29 6.80 -17.44
CA ASN A 375 -9.65 7.76 -16.41
C ASN A 375 -8.47 8.03 -15.46
N THR A 376 -8.31 9.29 -15.08
CA THR A 376 -7.35 9.73 -14.05
C THR A 376 -8.10 10.34 -12.87
N MET A 377 -7.99 9.72 -11.70
CA MET A 377 -8.71 10.10 -10.50
C MET A 377 -7.74 10.25 -9.33
N ILE A 378 -7.51 11.46 -8.86
CA ILE A 378 -6.52 11.77 -7.82
C ILE A 378 -7.18 12.54 -6.68
N GLY A 379 -7.13 11.97 -5.50
CA GLY A 379 -7.71 12.53 -4.27
C GLY A 379 -8.67 11.58 -3.58
N ASN A 380 -8.94 11.83 -2.31
CA ASN A 380 -9.93 11.07 -1.54
C ASN A 380 -11.30 11.16 -2.20
N ASN A 381 -11.97 10.02 -2.43
CA ASN A 381 -13.25 9.90 -3.14
C ASN A 381 -13.30 10.58 -4.52
N SER A 382 -12.16 10.88 -5.14
CA SER A 382 -12.13 11.46 -6.49
C SER A 382 -12.72 10.47 -7.50
N GLY A 383 -13.65 10.92 -8.33
CA GLY A 383 -14.28 10.08 -9.35
C GLY A 383 -15.06 8.87 -8.80
N SER A 384 -15.38 8.84 -7.51
CA SER A 384 -16.13 7.71 -6.91
C SER A 384 -17.55 7.55 -7.47
N GLY A 385 -18.07 8.54 -8.17
CA GLY A 385 -19.35 8.49 -8.91
C GLY A 385 -19.22 8.14 -10.40
N VAL A 386 -18.02 7.82 -10.91
CA VAL A 386 -17.84 7.34 -12.30
C VAL A 386 -18.13 5.85 -12.34
N PHE A 387 -19.11 5.41 -13.14
CA PHE A 387 -19.46 4.00 -13.27
C PHE A 387 -18.86 3.36 -14.52
N ASN A 388 -19.10 3.94 -15.69
CA ASN A 388 -18.65 3.44 -17.00
C ASN A 388 -18.11 4.54 -17.92
N GLY A 389 -18.02 5.79 -17.45
CA GLY A 389 -17.45 6.91 -18.21
C GLY A 389 -15.96 6.70 -18.49
N SER A 390 -15.51 7.17 -19.64
CA SER A 390 -14.13 7.06 -20.10
C SER A 390 -13.49 8.42 -20.35
N ASN A 391 -12.13 8.45 -20.33
CA ASN A 391 -11.35 9.65 -20.62
C ASN A 391 -11.70 10.84 -19.70
N ASN A 392 -11.90 10.56 -18.42
CA ASN A 392 -12.16 11.59 -17.42
C ASN A 392 -10.92 11.87 -16.58
N THR A 393 -10.72 13.13 -16.22
CA THR A 393 -9.68 13.57 -15.28
C THR A 393 -10.35 14.25 -14.08
N MET A 394 -10.28 13.62 -12.92
CA MET A 394 -10.87 14.08 -11.67
C MET A 394 -9.74 14.31 -10.64
N ILE A 395 -9.52 15.55 -10.24
CA ILE A 395 -8.44 15.92 -9.32
C ILE A 395 -9.00 16.68 -8.13
N GLY A 396 -8.69 16.21 -6.93
CA GLY A 396 -9.07 16.83 -5.66
C GLY A 396 -10.04 15.97 -4.85
N ASN A 397 -10.17 16.32 -3.56
CA ASN A 397 -11.10 15.66 -2.66
C ASN A 397 -12.54 15.78 -3.17
N ASN A 398 -13.26 14.65 -3.28
CA ASN A 398 -14.63 14.61 -3.80
C ASN A 398 -14.82 15.31 -5.17
N ALA A 399 -13.80 15.34 -6.01
CA ALA A 399 -13.95 15.78 -7.41
C ALA A 399 -14.82 14.75 -8.15
N GLN A 400 -16.05 15.13 -8.55
CA GLN A 400 -17.02 14.20 -9.12
C GLN A 400 -17.38 14.60 -10.57
N PRO A 401 -17.72 13.63 -11.43
CA PRO A 401 -18.28 13.91 -12.75
C PRO A 401 -19.64 14.59 -12.64
N THR A 402 -20.14 15.10 -13.74
CA THR A 402 -21.52 15.60 -13.80
C THR A 402 -22.53 14.46 -13.72
N SER A 403 -22.19 13.29 -14.24
CA SER A 403 -22.90 12.01 -14.07
C SER A 403 -21.96 10.83 -14.18
N GLY A 404 -22.39 9.67 -13.68
CA GLY A 404 -21.56 8.48 -13.61
C GLY A 404 -21.17 7.85 -14.94
N GLY A 405 -21.97 8.08 -16.00
CA GLY A 405 -21.71 7.55 -17.34
C GLY A 405 -21.04 8.53 -18.30
N VAL A 406 -20.76 9.76 -17.85
CA VAL A 406 -20.20 10.80 -18.74
C VAL A 406 -18.71 10.56 -18.98
N SER A 407 -18.30 10.81 -20.22
CA SER A 407 -16.91 10.72 -20.68
C SER A 407 -16.35 12.09 -21.06
N ASN A 408 -15.02 12.17 -21.23
CA ASN A 408 -14.31 13.34 -21.74
C ASN A 408 -14.43 14.58 -20.84
N GLN A 409 -14.44 14.42 -19.52
CA GLN A 409 -14.53 15.53 -18.57
C GLN A 409 -13.21 15.75 -17.81
N ILE A 410 -12.91 17.01 -17.58
CA ILE A 410 -11.90 17.46 -16.62
C ILE A 410 -12.61 18.16 -15.45
N ARG A 411 -12.40 17.67 -14.23
CA ARG A 411 -12.96 18.24 -13.01
C ARG A 411 -11.84 18.42 -11.98
N ILE A 412 -11.61 19.64 -11.56
CA ILE A 412 -10.62 20.00 -10.54
C ILE A 412 -11.35 20.58 -9.35
N GLY A 413 -11.24 19.89 -8.20
CA GLY A 413 -11.95 20.26 -6.98
C GLY A 413 -13.43 19.87 -6.96
N ASN A 414 -14.10 20.23 -5.88
CA ASN A 414 -15.52 19.99 -5.64
C ASN A 414 -16.30 21.32 -5.56
N ALA A 415 -17.58 21.26 -5.21
CA ALA A 415 -18.46 22.43 -5.12
C ALA A 415 -18.11 23.44 -4.01
N ASN A 416 -17.16 23.12 -3.12
CA ASN A 416 -16.73 24.01 -2.04
C ASN A 416 -15.49 24.85 -2.41
N ILE A 417 -14.96 24.70 -3.63
CA ILE A 417 -13.85 25.53 -4.11
C ILE A 417 -14.35 26.95 -4.34
N THR A 418 -13.81 27.90 -3.61
CA THR A 418 -14.17 29.34 -3.70
C THR A 418 -13.15 30.16 -4.48
N SER A 419 -11.98 29.61 -4.78
CA SER A 419 -10.91 30.30 -5.49
C SER A 419 -10.08 29.32 -6.32
N ALA A 420 -9.76 29.71 -7.56
CA ALA A 420 -8.85 28.99 -8.43
C ALA A 420 -7.91 30.00 -9.10
N HIS A 421 -6.59 29.80 -8.95
CA HIS A 421 -5.57 30.68 -9.49
C HIS A 421 -4.73 29.94 -10.52
N ILE A 422 -4.50 30.57 -11.66
CA ILE A 422 -3.60 30.12 -12.71
C ILE A 422 -2.67 31.29 -13.04
N GLN A 423 -1.37 31.04 -13.12
CA GLN A 423 -0.37 32.08 -13.39
C GLN A 423 -0.50 32.65 -14.81
N VAL A 424 -0.96 31.86 -15.76
CA VAL A 424 -1.12 32.24 -17.17
C VAL A 424 -2.50 31.83 -17.69
N ALA A 425 -3.02 32.51 -18.69
CA ALA A 425 -4.32 32.19 -19.28
C ALA A 425 -4.35 30.80 -19.93
N TRP A 426 -5.49 30.12 -19.85
CA TRP A 426 -5.72 28.89 -20.60
C TRP A 426 -5.73 29.18 -22.10
N THR A 427 -4.96 28.40 -22.86
CA THR A 427 -5.04 28.42 -24.33
C THR A 427 -6.17 27.50 -24.79
N ILE A 428 -7.15 28.05 -25.51
CA ILE A 428 -8.23 27.29 -26.12
C ILE A 428 -7.87 27.01 -27.58
N SER A 429 -7.81 25.74 -27.96
CA SER A 429 -7.57 25.36 -29.37
C SER A 429 -8.69 25.87 -30.25
N SER A 430 -8.35 26.64 -31.32
CA SER A 430 -9.29 27.27 -32.21
C SER A 430 -8.91 27.12 -33.69
N ASP A 431 -8.14 26.09 -34.02
CA ASP A 431 -7.69 25.78 -35.37
C ASP A 431 -8.88 25.43 -36.28
N LEU A 432 -8.83 25.93 -37.53
CA LEU A 432 -9.86 25.68 -38.55
C LEU A 432 -10.12 24.18 -38.78
N ARG A 433 -9.06 23.35 -38.72
CA ARG A 433 -9.14 21.89 -38.94
C ARG A 433 -10.01 21.16 -37.92
N TRP A 434 -10.29 21.78 -36.77
CA TRP A 434 -11.12 21.24 -35.69
C TRP A 434 -12.56 21.74 -35.72
N LYS A 435 -12.93 22.56 -36.75
CA LYS A 435 -14.24 23.19 -36.86
C LYS A 435 -14.93 22.75 -38.16
N SER A 436 -16.20 22.45 -38.08
CA SER A 436 -17.06 22.14 -39.21
C SER A 436 -18.29 23.03 -39.20
N ASP A 437 -18.97 23.20 -40.34
CA ASP A 437 -20.19 23.98 -40.51
C ASP A 437 -20.05 25.45 -40.04
N ILE A 438 -18.93 26.09 -40.41
CA ILE A 438 -18.62 27.47 -40.00
C ILE A 438 -19.58 28.44 -40.67
N LYS A 439 -20.32 29.20 -39.86
CA LYS A 439 -21.28 30.21 -40.29
C LYS A 439 -21.08 31.49 -39.48
N ASN A 440 -21.49 32.60 -40.04
CA ASN A 440 -21.58 33.85 -39.28
C ASN A 440 -22.63 33.72 -38.20
N THR A 441 -22.29 34.16 -36.97
CA THR A 441 -23.25 34.15 -35.86
C THR A 441 -24.35 35.18 -36.08
N ASN A 442 -25.59 34.81 -35.73
CA ASN A 442 -26.72 35.71 -35.62
C ASN A 442 -26.85 36.34 -34.22
N LEU A 443 -26.07 35.88 -33.25
CA LEU A 443 -26.01 36.46 -31.91
C LEU A 443 -25.12 37.70 -31.94
N GLY A 444 -25.69 38.86 -31.83
CA GLY A 444 -25.01 40.15 -31.85
C GLY A 444 -25.62 41.13 -30.85
N LEU A 445 -25.80 42.40 -31.25
CA LEU A 445 -26.27 43.49 -30.39
C LEU A 445 -27.65 43.23 -29.80
N ASP A 446 -28.60 42.72 -30.58
CA ASP A 446 -29.95 42.39 -30.11
C ASP A 446 -29.94 41.30 -29.02
N PHE A 447 -29.06 40.33 -29.13
CA PHE A 447 -28.91 39.29 -28.11
C PHE A 447 -28.29 39.87 -26.83
N ILE A 448 -27.18 40.62 -26.93
CA ILE A 448 -26.50 41.22 -25.78
C ILE A 448 -27.44 42.16 -25.03
N ASN A 449 -28.29 42.92 -25.72
CA ASN A 449 -29.28 43.80 -25.07
C ASN A 449 -30.38 43.09 -24.31
N LYS A 450 -30.59 41.76 -24.53
CA LYS A 450 -31.54 40.95 -23.78
C LYS A 450 -30.94 40.38 -22.48
N LEU A 451 -29.60 40.42 -22.34
CA LEU A 451 -28.95 39.90 -21.16
C LEU A 451 -29.03 40.90 -20.01
N ARG A 452 -29.20 40.39 -18.79
CA ARG A 452 -29.22 41.16 -17.56
C ARG A 452 -27.96 40.88 -16.71
N PRO A 453 -26.96 41.76 -16.74
CA PRO A 453 -25.83 41.66 -15.82
C PRO A 453 -26.29 41.80 -14.36
N VAL A 454 -25.76 40.95 -13.49
CA VAL A 454 -26.11 40.95 -12.07
C VAL A 454 -24.87 40.90 -11.19
N SER A 455 -25.00 41.37 -9.96
CA SER A 455 -24.04 41.11 -8.89
C SER A 455 -24.66 40.14 -7.87
N TYR A 456 -23.84 39.24 -7.33
CA TYR A 456 -24.31 38.20 -6.40
C TYR A 456 -23.20 37.75 -5.45
N TYR A 457 -23.57 36.98 -4.44
CA TYR A 457 -22.65 36.20 -3.61
C TYR A 457 -22.87 34.71 -3.87
N ARG A 458 -21.84 33.90 -3.72
CA ARG A 458 -22.01 32.45 -3.71
C ARG A 458 -22.43 32.01 -2.31
N ASP A 459 -23.48 31.22 -2.19
CA ASP A 459 -24.05 30.75 -0.92
C ASP A 459 -23.01 30.05 -0.02
N LYS A 460 -22.00 29.41 -0.63
CA LYS A 460 -20.95 28.66 0.10
C LYS A 460 -19.68 29.45 0.32
N ASP A 461 -19.61 30.70 -0.12
CA ASP A 461 -18.47 31.57 0.13
C ASP A 461 -18.70 32.41 1.40
N GLU A 462 -18.09 31.98 2.50
CA GLU A 462 -18.16 32.68 3.80
C GLU A 462 -17.62 34.12 3.72
N SER A 463 -16.72 34.42 2.78
CA SER A 463 -16.17 35.76 2.56
C SER A 463 -17.19 36.72 1.96
N LYS A 464 -18.31 36.23 1.42
CA LYS A 464 -19.37 37.01 0.78
C LYS A 464 -18.84 38.06 -0.21
N LYS A 465 -17.84 37.68 -0.99
CA LYS A 465 -17.30 38.55 -2.03
C LYS A 465 -18.33 38.76 -3.11
N THR A 466 -18.57 40.04 -3.48
CA THR A 466 -19.44 40.37 -4.61
C THR A 466 -18.81 39.87 -5.90
N GLU A 467 -19.52 39.01 -6.61
CA GLU A 467 -19.20 38.57 -7.97
C GLU A 467 -20.15 39.23 -8.97
N TYR A 468 -19.72 39.32 -10.22
CA TYR A 468 -20.51 39.85 -11.33
C TYR A 468 -20.67 38.79 -12.40
N GLY A 469 -21.83 38.71 -12.99
CA GLY A 469 -22.10 37.72 -14.03
C GLY A 469 -23.54 37.73 -14.48
N PHE A 470 -24.05 36.57 -14.88
CA PHE A 470 -25.39 36.39 -15.39
C PHE A 470 -26.09 35.23 -14.69
N ILE A 471 -27.42 35.20 -14.74
CA ILE A 471 -28.23 34.05 -14.33
C ILE A 471 -28.35 33.12 -15.55
N ALA A 472 -27.89 31.88 -15.42
CA ALA A 472 -27.82 30.95 -16.55
C ALA A 472 -29.18 30.64 -17.18
N GLN A 473 -30.24 30.58 -16.36
CA GLN A 473 -31.61 30.39 -16.84
C GLN A 473 -32.09 31.54 -17.73
N GLU A 474 -31.76 32.79 -17.39
CA GLU A 474 -32.10 33.97 -18.18
C GLU A 474 -31.31 33.99 -19.51
N ILE A 475 -30.04 33.55 -19.50
CA ILE A 475 -29.27 33.37 -20.73
C ILE A 475 -29.90 32.29 -21.61
N GLU A 476 -30.33 31.17 -21.08
CA GLU A 476 -30.98 30.09 -21.83
C GLU A 476 -32.26 30.61 -22.51
N GLU A 477 -33.08 31.38 -21.81
CA GLU A 477 -34.28 32.03 -22.37
C GLU A 477 -33.92 32.99 -23.49
N ALA A 478 -32.92 33.85 -23.29
CA ALA A 478 -32.47 34.83 -24.32
C ALA A 478 -31.92 34.12 -25.57
N LEU A 479 -31.19 33.01 -25.40
CA LEU A 479 -30.68 32.18 -26.51
C LEU A 479 -31.83 31.54 -27.29
N ASN A 480 -32.79 30.95 -26.60
CA ASN A 480 -33.98 30.36 -27.24
C ASN A 480 -34.79 31.39 -28.00
N ASN A 481 -35.02 32.57 -27.42
CA ASN A 481 -35.71 33.70 -28.07
C ASN A 481 -34.92 34.30 -29.25
N SER A 482 -33.63 33.97 -29.37
CA SER A 482 -32.76 34.36 -30.49
C SER A 482 -32.54 33.23 -31.51
N GLY A 483 -33.26 32.09 -31.37
CA GLY A 483 -33.18 30.94 -32.26
C GLY A 483 -31.89 30.12 -32.11
N ALA A 484 -31.13 30.29 -31.01
CA ALA A 484 -29.88 29.57 -30.75
C ALA A 484 -30.13 28.36 -29.84
N PHE A 485 -30.85 27.38 -30.36
CA PHE A 485 -31.11 26.13 -29.68
C PHE A 485 -29.88 25.21 -29.67
N ASN A 486 -29.78 24.31 -28.68
CA ASN A 486 -28.72 23.32 -28.58
C ASN A 486 -27.29 23.93 -28.67
N ASN A 487 -27.05 25.01 -27.98
CA ASN A 487 -25.78 25.73 -27.95
C ASN A 487 -24.83 25.19 -26.86
N GLY A 488 -23.53 25.46 -26.97
CA GLY A 488 -22.51 25.09 -25.98
C GLY A 488 -22.34 26.10 -24.84
N ILE A 489 -23.02 27.28 -24.89
CA ILE A 489 -22.86 28.36 -23.90
C ILE A 489 -23.41 27.93 -22.54
N ILE A 490 -24.53 27.23 -22.56
CA ILE A 490 -25.19 26.67 -21.35
C ILE A 490 -24.93 25.19 -21.26
N THR A 491 -24.56 24.73 -20.08
CA THR A 491 -24.43 23.31 -19.72
C THR A 491 -25.33 23.00 -18.55
N LYS A 492 -25.87 21.77 -18.48
CA LYS A 492 -26.64 21.27 -17.33
C LYS A 492 -26.02 19.96 -16.86
N ASN A 493 -25.89 19.79 -15.57
CA ASN A 493 -25.53 18.50 -14.99
C ASN A 493 -26.79 17.67 -14.68
N ASP A 494 -26.61 16.40 -14.28
CA ASP A 494 -27.70 15.46 -13.97
C ASP A 494 -28.62 15.92 -12.82
N LYS A 495 -28.14 16.82 -11.96
CA LYS A 495 -28.92 17.42 -10.88
C LYS A 495 -29.66 18.69 -11.33
N GLY A 496 -29.64 18.98 -12.63
CA GLY A 496 -30.25 20.16 -13.20
C GLY A 496 -29.52 21.48 -12.90
N MET A 497 -28.28 21.43 -12.37
CA MET A 497 -27.51 22.64 -12.12
C MET A 497 -26.90 23.16 -13.42
N TYR A 498 -27.03 24.44 -13.62
CA TYR A 498 -26.55 25.15 -14.80
C TYR A 498 -25.09 25.57 -14.68
N GLY A 499 -24.38 25.55 -15.80
CA GLY A 499 -23.07 26.15 -15.98
C GLY A 499 -23.08 27.09 -17.20
N VAL A 500 -22.27 28.14 -17.18
CA VAL A 500 -22.12 29.12 -18.25
C VAL A 500 -20.66 29.11 -18.71
N ARG A 501 -20.46 29.03 -20.03
CA ARG A 501 -19.15 29.19 -20.68
C ARG A 501 -18.95 30.66 -21.04
N TYR A 502 -18.43 31.44 -20.11
CA TYR A 502 -18.26 32.88 -20.27
C TYR A 502 -17.38 33.29 -21.48
N ASN A 503 -16.38 32.49 -21.84
CA ASN A 503 -15.50 32.79 -22.97
C ASN A 503 -16.22 32.79 -24.31
N ASP A 504 -17.35 32.10 -24.46
CA ASP A 504 -18.11 32.04 -25.70
C ASP A 504 -18.77 33.38 -26.01
N PHE A 505 -18.96 34.25 -25.01
CA PHE A 505 -19.49 35.60 -25.20
C PHE A 505 -18.52 36.54 -25.89
N ILE A 506 -17.21 36.26 -25.93
CA ILE A 506 -16.21 37.13 -26.57
C ILE A 506 -16.54 37.31 -28.05
N SER A 507 -16.82 36.26 -28.79
CA SER A 507 -17.17 36.34 -30.23
C SER A 507 -18.50 37.06 -30.46
N ILE A 508 -19.47 36.85 -29.56
CA ILE A 508 -20.78 37.50 -29.59
C ILE A 508 -20.64 39.01 -29.31
N MET A 509 -19.82 39.38 -28.32
CA MET A 509 -19.54 40.81 -28.03
C MET A 509 -18.80 41.49 -29.19
N VAL A 510 -17.86 40.82 -29.86
CA VAL A 510 -17.19 41.35 -31.05
C VAL A 510 -18.23 41.64 -32.14
N LYS A 511 -19.16 40.71 -32.39
CA LYS A 511 -20.25 40.90 -33.34
C LYS A 511 -21.16 42.09 -32.95
N ALA A 512 -21.53 42.16 -31.65
CA ALA A 512 -22.36 43.27 -31.15
C ALA A 512 -21.67 44.64 -31.33
N ILE A 513 -20.37 44.74 -31.08
CA ILE A 513 -19.56 45.94 -31.27
C ILE A 513 -19.52 46.32 -32.77
N GLN A 514 -19.35 45.35 -33.68
CA GLN A 514 -19.36 45.57 -35.11
C GLN A 514 -20.71 46.12 -35.61
N GLU A 515 -21.82 45.57 -35.12
CA GLU A 515 -23.16 46.03 -35.43
C GLU A 515 -23.42 47.45 -34.89
N GLN A 516 -22.99 47.71 -33.64
CA GLN A 516 -23.10 49.05 -33.05
C GLN A 516 -22.26 50.06 -33.80
N HIS A 517 -21.06 49.71 -34.24
CA HIS A 517 -20.22 50.59 -35.07
C HIS A 517 -20.91 50.94 -36.39
N GLN A 518 -21.50 49.93 -37.06
CA GLN A 518 -22.25 50.18 -38.31
C GLN A 518 -23.44 51.13 -38.10
N GLN A 519 -24.19 50.97 -36.98
CA GLN A 519 -25.27 51.88 -36.63
C GLN A 519 -24.77 53.29 -36.40
N ILE A 520 -23.65 53.49 -35.73
CA ILE A 520 -23.02 54.77 -35.49
C ILE A 520 -22.60 55.41 -36.83
N GLU A 521 -22.00 54.69 -37.77
CA GLU A 521 -21.60 55.18 -39.05
C GLU A 521 -22.84 55.60 -39.93
N ASN A 522 -23.90 54.78 -39.85
CA ASN A 522 -25.16 55.13 -40.52
C ASN A 522 -25.75 56.46 -40.00
N LEU A 523 -25.81 56.60 -38.65
CA LEU A 523 -26.28 57.84 -38.01
C LEU A 523 -25.42 59.04 -38.34
N LYS A 524 -24.09 58.91 -38.40
CA LYS A 524 -23.19 59.99 -38.86
C LYS A 524 -23.49 60.41 -40.27
N ASN A 525 -23.71 59.51 -41.22
CA ASN A 525 -24.04 59.77 -42.58
C ASN A 525 -25.40 60.48 -42.72
N GLU A 526 -26.39 60.07 -41.89
CA GLU A 526 -27.69 60.75 -41.83
C GLU A 526 -27.56 62.19 -41.33
N ILE A 527 -26.79 62.41 -40.25
CA ILE A 527 -26.51 63.76 -39.73
C ILE A 527 -25.82 64.64 -40.79
N GLU A 528 -24.82 64.12 -41.48
CA GLU A 528 -24.13 64.86 -42.57
C GLU A 528 -25.08 65.19 -43.71
N THR A 529 -26.00 64.30 -44.02
CA THR A 529 -27.03 64.55 -45.04
C THR A 529 -28.01 65.62 -44.58
N LEU A 530 -28.41 65.60 -43.32
CA LEU A 530 -29.31 66.64 -42.75
C LEU A 530 -28.62 68.00 -42.64
N LYS A 531 -27.32 68.10 -42.39
CA LYS A 531 -26.58 69.35 -42.38
C LYS A 531 -26.40 69.97 -43.72
N LYS A 532 -26.52 69.19 -44.79
CA LYS A 532 -26.43 69.69 -46.20
C LYS A 532 -27.76 70.12 -46.76
N LYS A 533 -28.87 69.84 -46.12
CA LYS A 533 -30.22 70.40 -46.40
C LYS A 533 -30.47 71.68 -45.63
#